data_fafea9ae476767eebb1cbb8148184e6a
#
_entry.id   fafea9ae476767eebb1cbb8148184e6a
#
_cell.length_a   1.000
_cell.length_b   1.000
_cell.length_c   1.000
_cell.angle_alpha   90.00
_cell.angle_beta   90.00
_cell.angle_gamma   90.00
#
_symmetry.space_group_name_H-M   'P 1'
#
loop_
_entity.id
_entity.type
_entity.pdbx_description
1 polymer ?
#
loop_
_entity_poly.entity_id
_entity_poly.type
_entity_poly.pdbx_seq_one_letter_code
_entity_poly.pdbx_strand_id
1 'polypeptide(L)'
;REVAKTELNLEMAATAEMQEIALALRPDSVCVVPERREEITTEGGLNLSDAPASLGDMVATLKDAGIHVTAFLSPDLKHIQEAARFRSAAVEIHTGAYANANRLRVEHELKRVKDAAGAIRHLGMRVHAGHGLHYHNVQPVAAIAEIVELNIGHAIVARAVIDGLAAAVREMKSLMTAARHGLAT
;
A
#
# COMPACT_ATOMS: atom_id res chain seq x y z
N ARG A 1 -15.83 9.97 -9.66
CA ARG A 1 -14.90 11.11 -9.69
C ARG A 1 -15.56 12.43 -9.27
N GLU A 2 -16.68 12.79 -9.82
CA GLU A 2 -17.34 14.09 -9.60
C GLU A 2 -17.64 14.42 -8.12
N VAL A 3 -17.92 13.42 -7.30
CA VAL A 3 -18.23 13.59 -5.87
C VAL A 3 -17.00 13.48 -4.96
N ALA A 4 -15.88 13.03 -5.47
CA ALA A 4 -14.63 12.88 -4.69
C ALA A 4 -13.99 14.26 -4.49
N LYS A 5 -13.85 14.67 -3.21
CA LYS A 5 -13.22 15.94 -2.80
C LYS A 5 -11.76 15.79 -2.38
N THR A 6 -11.27 14.56 -2.33
CA THR A 6 -9.89 14.19 -1.99
C THR A 6 -9.32 13.33 -3.10
N GLU A 7 -8.08 12.92 -2.98
CA GLU A 7 -7.47 11.98 -3.92
C GLU A 7 -8.31 10.71 -4.05
N LEU A 8 -8.52 10.27 -5.28
CA LEU A 8 -9.16 9.01 -5.63
C LEU A 8 -8.07 8.02 -6.04
N ASN A 9 -7.88 6.99 -5.24
CA ASN A 9 -7.03 5.85 -5.58
C ASN A 9 -7.90 4.67 -6.01
N LEU A 10 -7.57 4.06 -7.15
CA LEU A 10 -8.23 2.86 -7.66
C LEU A 10 -7.32 1.63 -7.44
N GLU A 11 -7.77 0.68 -6.64
CA GLU A 11 -7.12 -0.64 -6.59
C GLU A 11 -7.56 -1.48 -7.79
N MET A 12 -6.60 -2.03 -8.54
CA MET A 12 -6.90 -2.74 -9.78
C MET A 12 -5.88 -3.85 -10.06
N ALA A 13 -6.35 -4.90 -10.75
CA ALA A 13 -5.47 -5.89 -11.33
C ALA A 13 -4.75 -5.34 -12.58
N ALA A 14 -3.61 -5.95 -12.95
CA ALA A 14 -2.84 -5.58 -14.12
C ALA A 14 -3.45 -6.16 -15.42
N THR A 15 -4.73 -5.84 -15.71
CA THR A 15 -5.44 -6.29 -16.91
C THR A 15 -5.73 -5.14 -17.87
N ALA A 16 -5.87 -5.44 -19.16
CA ALA A 16 -6.22 -4.45 -20.17
C ALA A 16 -7.57 -3.77 -19.87
N GLU A 17 -8.55 -4.54 -19.41
CA GLU A 17 -9.86 -4.02 -19.02
C GLU A 17 -9.74 -2.98 -17.90
N MET A 18 -8.97 -3.28 -16.85
CA MET A 18 -8.78 -2.36 -15.73
C MET A 18 -7.98 -1.12 -16.15
N GLN A 19 -7.04 -1.26 -17.07
CA GLN A 19 -6.35 -0.12 -17.66
C GLN A 19 -7.32 0.82 -18.39
N GLU A 20 -8.23 0.29 -19.21
CA GLU A 20 -9.25 1.08 -19.91
C GLU A 20 -10.18 1.80 -18.91
N ILE A 21 -10.62 1.11 -17.85
CA ILE A 21 -11.43 1.70 -16.79
C ILE A 21 -10.68 2.84 -16.10
N ALA A 22 -9.40 2.64 -15.75
CA ALA A 22 -8.57 3.66 -15.11
C ALA A 22 -8.40 4.90 -16.01
N LEU A 23 -8.14 4.70 -17.31
CA LEU A 23 -8.02 5.80 -18.28
C LEU A 23 -9.32 6.58 -18.45
N ALA A 24 -10.46 5.89 -18.41
CA ALA A 24 -11.78 6.54 -18.50
C ALA A 24 -12.16 7.28 -17.21
N LEU A 25 -11.91 6.67 -16.05
CA LEU A 25 -12.22 7.22 -14.72
C LEU A 25 -11.29 8.38 -14.34
N ARG A 26 -10.03 8.33 -14.77
CA ARG A 26 -8.96 9.28 -14.41
C ARG A 26 -8.83 9.48 -12.89
N PRO A 27 -8.54 8.42 -12.13
CA PRO A 27 -8.22 8.59 -10.71
C PRO A 27 -6.90 9.37 -10.57
N ASP A 28 -6.60 9.85 -9.36
CA ASP A 28 -5.32 10.51 -9.07
C ASP A 28 -4.19 9.48 -9.02
N SER A 29 -4.51 8.28 -8.54
CA SER A 29 -3.59 7.14 -8.49
C SER A 29 -4.29 5.82 -8.71
N VAL A 30 -3.52 4.82 -9.10
CA VAL A 30 -3.92 3.42 -9.09
C VAL A 30 -2.95 2.62 -8.21
N CYS A 31 -3.46 1.63 -7.49
CA CYS A 31 -2.66 0.62 -6.82
C CYS A 31 -2.83 -0.71 -7.55
N VAL A 32 -1.75 -1.23 -8.11
CA VAL A 32 -1.77 -2.51 -8.81
C VAL A 32 -1.61 -3.62 -7.79
N VAL A 33 -2.66 -4.44 -7.68
CA VAL A 33 -2.77 -5.55 -6.72
C VAL A 33 -2.91 -6.88 -7.45
N PRO A 34 -2.53 -8.02 -6.83
CA PRO A 34 -2.75 -9.32 -7.43
C PRO A 34 -4.24 -9.68 -7.44
N GLU A 35 -4.74 -10.17 -8.56
CA GLU A 35 -6.11 -10.68 -8.69
C GLU A 35 -6.14 -12.21 -8.54
N ARG A 36 -5.15 -12.89 -9.11
CA ARG A 36 -5.06 -14.35 -9.16
C ARG A 36 -3.99 -14.87 -8.20
N ARG A 37 -4.16 -16.14 -7.79
CA ARG A 37 -3.19 -16.79 -6.88
C ARG A 37 -1.78 -16.87 -7.48
N GLU A 38 -1.67 -16.99 -8.78
CA GLU A 38 -0.40 -17.06 -9.51
C GLU A 38 0.36 -15.73 -9.50
N GLU A 39 -0.35 -14.62 -9.29
CA GLU A 39 0.22 -13.27 -9.21
C GLU A 39 0.70 -12.91 -7.80
N ILE A 40 0.36 -13.74 -6.80
CA ILE A 40 0.65 -13.50 -5.38
C ILE A 40 2.01 -14.09 -5.03
N THR A 41 2.86 -13.32 -4.32
CA THR A 41 4.03 -13.88 -3.64
C THR A 41 3.58 -14.76 -2.47
N THR A 42 4.48 -15.57 -1.93
CA THR A 42 4.22 -16.38 -0.71
C THR A 42 3.76 -15.54 0.49
N GLU A 43 3.97 -14.23 0.44
CA GLU A 43 3.64 -13.29 1.51
C GLU A 43 2.44 -12.37 1.16
N GLY A 44 1.83 -12.49 -0.02
CA GLY A 44 0.59 -11.82 -0.39
C GLY A 44 0.71 -10.59 -1.29
N GLY A 45 1.91 -10.11 -1.60
CA GLY A 45 2.13 -9.01 -2.56
C GLY A 45 2.19 -9.50 -4.01
N LEU A 46 2.14 -8.57 -4.96
CA LEU A 46 2.28 -8.84 -6.39
C LEU A 46 3.67 -9.43 -6.72
N ASN A 47 3.70 -10.49 -7.51
CA ASN A 47 4.95 -11.08 -8.00
C ASN A 47 5.44 -10.36 -9.27
N LEU A 48 6.34 -9.42 -9.11
CA LEU A 48 6.89 -8.67 -10.24
C LEU A 48 7.95 -9.44 -11.03
N SER A 49 8.51 -10.53 -10.49
CA SER A 49 9.54 -11.30 -11.19
C SER A 49 8.99 -12.05 -12.41
N ASP A 50 7.73 -12.44 -12.35
CA ASP A 50 7.02 -13.14 -13.42
C ASP A 50 5.99 -12.21 -14.09
N ALA A 51 6.06 -10.91 -13.83
CA ALA A 51 5.16 -9.94 -14.42
C ALA A 51 5.30 -9.91 -15.94
N PRO A 52 4.21 -9.88 -16.70
CA PRO A 52 4.26 -9.79 -18.14
C PRO A 52 4.91 -8.46 -18.57
N ALA A 53 5.61 -8.47 -19.71
CA ALA A 53 6.21 -7.25 -20.28
C ALA A 53 5.17 -6.11 -20.44
N SER A 54 3.90 -6.45 -20.65
CA SER A 54 2.77 -5.52 -20.72
C SER A 54 2.56 -4.70 -19.44
N LEU A 55 3.04 -5.13 -18.28
CA LEU A 55 2.93 -4.32 -17.05
C LEU A 55 3.73 -3.03 -17.16
N GLY A 56 4.93 -3.09 -17.72
CA GLY A 56 5.74 -1.88 -17.97
C GLY A 56 5.04 -0.89 -18.91
N ASP A 57 4.42 -1.41 -19.98
CA ASP A 57 3.65 -0.59 -20.94
C ASP A 57 2.41 0.01 -20.29
N MET A 58 1.71 -0.76 -19.44
CA MET A 58 0.58 -0.26 -18.67
C MET A 58 0.99 0.89 -17.74
N VAL A 59 2.07 0.71 -16.97
CA VAL A 59 2.58 1.75 -16.07
C VAL A 59 2.95 3.01 -16.86
N ALA A 60 3.60 2.87 -18.01
CA ALA A 60 3.92 4.00 -18.89
C ALA A 60 2.66 4.71 -19.39
N THR A 61 1.67 3.97 -19.90
CA THR A 61 0.40 4.50 -20.41
C THR A 61 -0.37 5.27 -19.34
N LEU A 62 -0.49 4.71 -18.13
CA LEU A 62 -1.19 5.37 -17.01
C LEU A 62 -0.46 6.63 -16.56
N LYS A 63 0.87 6.58 -16.50
CA LYS A 63 1.70 7.73 -16.16
C LYS A 63 1.58 8.86 -17.20
N ASP A 64 1.57 8.54 -18.49
CA ASP A 64 1.40 9.52 -19.57
C ASP A 64 0.01 10.17 -19.52
N ALA A 65 -1.00 9.46 -19.00
CA ALA A 65 -2.32 9.99 -18.69
C ALA A 65 -2.39 10.83 -17.40
N GLY A 66 -1.26 11.01 -16.68
CA GLY A 66 -1.17 11.77 -15.43
C GLY A 66 -1.62 10.99 -14.19
N ILE A 67 -1.75 9.66 -14.29
CA ILE A 67 -2.17 8.79 -13.17
C ILE A 67 -0.93 8.22 -12.48
N HIS A 68 -0.81 8.39 -11.17
CA HIS A 68 0.28 7.81 -10.39
C HIS A 68 0.05 6.30 -10.20
N VAL A 69 1.11 5.50 -10.42
CA VAL A 69 1.03 4.05 -10.25
C VAL A 69 1.77 3.62 -8.99
N THR A 70 1.08 2.93 -8.10
CA THR A 70 1.60 2.27 -6.90
C THR A 70 1.63 0.76 -7.14
N ALA A 71 2.71 0.09 -6.76
CA ALA A 71 2.79 -1.37 -6.76
C ALA A 71 2.59 -1.92 -5.33
N PHE A 72 1.67 -2.86 -5.16
CA PHE A 72 1.41 -3.52 -3.88
C PHE A 72 2.33 -4.73 -3.70
N LEU A 73 3.33 -4.63 -2.84
CA LEU A 73 4.44 -5.59 -2.75
C LEU A 73 4.65 -6.11 -1.32
N SER A 74 5.05 -7.36 -1.22
CA SER A 74 5.68 -7.88 0.00
C SER A 74 6.97 -7.11 0.31
N PRO A 75 7.42 -7.04 1.60
CA PRO A 75 8.67 -6.38 1.98
C PRO A 75 9.90 -7.19 1.54
N ASP A 76 10.08 -7.28 0.20
CA ASP A 76 11.15 -8.00 -0.48
C ASP A 76 11.91 -7.06 -1.43
N LEU A 77 13.23 -6.99 -1.24
CA LEU A 77 14.10 -6.06 -1.96
C LEU A 77 14.11 -6.31 -3.48
N LYS A 78 13.95 -7.57 -3.91
CA LYS A 78 13.94 -7.92 -5.33
C LYS A 78 12.74 -7.30 -6.03
N HIS A 79 11.54 -7.49 -5.46
CA HIS A 79 10.32 -6.90 -6.02
C HIS A 79 10.32 -5.37 -5.96
N ILE A 80 10.89 -4.79 -4.90
CA ILE A 80 11.05 -3.32 -4.78
C ILE A 80 11.95 -2.79 -5.90
N GLN A 81 13.04 -3.47 -6.23
CA GLN A 81 13.92 -3.09 -7.35
C GLN A 81 13.20 -3.20 -8.70
N GLU A 82 12.39 -4.23 -8.90
CA GLU A 82 11.58 -4.36 -10.12
C GLU A 82 10.54 -3.23 -10.23
N ALA A 83 9.86 -2.85 -9.15
CA ALA A 83 8.95 -1.70 -9.16
C ALA A 83 9.65 -0.40 -9.58
N ALA A 84 10.89 -0.20 -9.16
CA ALA A 84 11.69 0.95 -9.59
C ALA A 84 12.01 0.89 -11.10
N ARG A 85 12.28 -0.30 -11.65
CA ARG A 85 12.49 -0.50 -13.10
C ARG A 85 11.24 -0.18 -13.91
N PHE A 86 10.05 -0.53 -13.41
CA PHE A 86 8.77 -0.16 -14.02
C PHE A 86 8.42 1.32 -13.80
N ARG A 87 9.25 2.09 -13.07
CA ARG A 87 9.04 3.50 -12.76
C ARG A 87 7.73 3.77 -11.99
N SER A 88 7.36 2.86 -11.08
CA SER A 88 6.27 3.09 -10.15
C SER A 88 6.49 4.37 -9.37
N ALA A 89 5.43 5.16 -9.15
CA ALA A 89 5.50 6.39 -8.36
C ALA A 89 5.62 6.12 -6.86
N ALA A 90 5.03 5.00 -6.42
CA ALA A 90 5.04 4.55 -5.05
C ALA A 90 5.08 3.01 -4.97
N VAL A 91 5.42 2.52 -3.79
CA VAL A 91 5.22 1.12 -3.40
C VAL A 91 4.39 1.10 -2.13
N GLU A 92 3.34 0.30 -2.13
CA GLU A 92 2.60 -0.05 -0.92
C GLU A 92 3.12 -1.38 -0.37
N ILE A 93 3.69 -1.32 0.82
CA ILE A 93 4.22 -2.50 1.52
C ILE A 93 3.06 -3.30 2.11
N HIS A 94 2.92 -4.56 1.69
CA HIS A 94 1.98 -5.51 2.29
C HIS A 94 2.40 -5.84 3.73
N THR A 95 1.62 -5.42 4.71
CA THR A 95 1.92 -5.59 6.14
C THR A 95 1.29 -6.84 6.76
N GLY A 96 0.72 -7.75 5.97
CA GLY A 96 0.00 -8.92 6.48
C GLY A 96 0.87 -9.86 7.32
N ALA A 97 2.13 -10.10 6.93
CA ALA A 97 3.05 -10.91 7.71
C ALA A 97 3.30 -10.32 9.11
N TYR A 98 3.48 -8.99 9.19
CA TYR A 98 3.57 -8.27 10.46
C TYR A 98 2.26 -8.36 11.27
N ALA A 99 1.12 -8.11 10.63
CA ALA A 99 -0.18 -8.09 11.30
C ALA A 99 -0.58 -9.45 11.90
N ASN A 100 -0.16 -10.55 11.25
CA ASN A 100 -0.44 -11.93 11.68
C ASN A 100 0.69 -12.54 12.53
N ALA A 101 1.77 -11.81 12.77
CA ALA A 101 2.91 -12.31 13.52
C ALA A 101 2.57 -12.54 15.00
N ASN A 102 3.03 -13.65 15.54
CA ASN A 102 3.02 -13.88 16.98
C ASN A 102 4.09 -13.03 17.68
N ARG A 103 4.08 -13.04 19.04
CA ARG A 103 5.00 -12.24 19.85
C ARG A 103 6.49 -12.48 19.56
N LEU A 104 6.87 -13.67 19.09
CA LEU A 104 8.27 -14.00 18.81
C LEU A 104 8.72 -13.48 17.43
N ARG A 105 7.79 -13.21 16.51
CA ARG A 105 8.09 -12.82 15.14
C ARG A 105 7.75 -11.37 14.83
N VAL A 106 6.92 -10.70 15.61
CA VAL A 106 6.39 -9.36 15.31
C VAL A 106 7.51 -8.33 15.13
N GLU A 107 8.56 -8.36 15.95
CA GLU A 107 9.70 -7.45 15.83
C GLU A 107 10.50 -7.70 14.54
N HIS A 108 10.68 -8.97 14.18
CA HIS A 108 11.34 -9.36 12.95
C HIS A 108 10.56 -8.87 11.73
N GLU A 109 9.24 -9.08 11.68
CA GLU A 109 8.40 -8.64 10.57
C GLU A 109 8.31 -7.10 10.50
N LEU A 110 8.25 -6.41 11.65
CA LEU A 110 8.33 -4.95 11.70
C LEU A 110 9.65 -4.42 11.13
N LYS A 111 10.77 -5.09 11.47
CA LYS A 111 12.07 -4.75 10.90
C LYS A 111 12.10 -4.92 9.40
N ARG A 112 11.51 -5.98 8.85
CA ARG A 112 11.39 -6.18 7.40
C ARG A 112 10.62 -5.03 6.73
N VAL A 113 9.50 -4.61 7.31
CA VAL A 113 8.72 -3.45 6.82
C VAL A 113 9.58 -2.18 6.83
N LYS A 114 10.34 -1.94 7.91
CA LYS A 114 11.22 -0.78 8.03
C LYS A 114 12.37 -0.80 7.01
N ASP A 115 13.02 -1.94 6.82
CA ASP A 115 14.11 -2.10 5.85
C ASP A 115 13.58 -1.88 4.42
N ALA A 116 12.41 -2.42 4.10
CA ALA A 116 11.73 -2.20 2.82
C ALA A 116 11.38 -0.73 2.60
N ALA A 117 10.84 -0.05 3.62
CA ALA A 117 10.52 1.38 3.54
C ALA A 117 11.76 2.23 3.23
N GLY A 118 12.88 1.94 3.89
CA GLY A 118 14.17 2.59 3.61
C GLY A 118 14.65 2.35 2.19
N ALA A 119 14.54 1.12 1.68
CA ALA A 119 14.94 0.77 0.32
C ALA A 119 14.09 1.48 -0.75
N ILE A 120 12.75 1.50 -0.57
CA ILE A 120 11.82 2.20 -1.47
C ILE A 120 12.17 3.68 -1.52
N ARG A 121 12.38 4.30 -0.36
CA ARG A 121 12.74 5.71 -0.26
C ARG A 121 14.07 6.01 -0.94
N HIS A 122 15.07 5.15 -0.77
CA HIS A 122 16.38 5.27 -1.41
C HIS A 122 16.30 5.22 -2.95
N LEU A 123 15.36 4.44 -3.48
CA LEU A 123 15.07 4.34 -4.92
C LEU A 123 14.23 5.51 -5.45
N GLY A 124 13.89 6.50 -4.62
CA GLY A 124 13.17 7.71 -5.02
C GLY A 124 11.65 7.56 -5.12
N MET A 125 11.08 6.43 -4.67
CA MET A 125 9.63 6.19 -4.67
C MET A 125 8.99 6.63 -3.36
N ARG A 126 7.68 6.93 -3.37
CA ARG A 126 6.89 7.12 -2.16
C ARG A 126 6.63 5.78 -1.49
N VAL A 127 6.53 5.81 -0.17
CA VAL A 127 6.31 4.62 0.65
C VAL A 127 4.93 4.66 1.24
N HIS A 128 4.10 3.72 0.84
CA HIS A 128 2.80 3.44 1.45
C HIS A 128 2.86 2.09 2.16
N ALA A 129 1.92 1.81 3.05
CA ALA A 129 1.79 0.49 3.67
C ALA A 129 0.33 0.19 3.99
N GLY A 130 -0.03 -1.08 3.92
CA GLY A 130 -1.40 -1.51 4.16
C GLY A 130 -1.54 -3.00 4.35
N HIS A 131 -2.77 -3.42 4.57
CA HIS A 131 -3.25 -4.77 4.80
C HIS A 131 -3.01 -5.30 6.22
N GLY A 132 -4.09 -5.64 6.91
CA GLY A 132 -4.06 -6.24 8.24
C GLY A 132 -3.79 -5.27 9.39
N LEU A 133 -3.62 -3.97 9.12
CA LEU A 133 -3.45 -2.96 10.14
C LEU A 133 -4.78 -2.66 10.86
N HIS A 134 -4.68 -2.47 12.18
CA HIS A 134 -5.82 -2.18 13.05
C HIS A 134 -5.38 -1.31 14.25
N TYR A 135 -6.31 -0.93 15.11
CA TYR A 135 -6.10 0.01 16.23
C TYR A 135 -5.02 -0.41 17.24
N HIS A 136 -4.67 -1.71 17.31
CA HIS A 136 -3.68 -2.23 18.26
C HIS A 136 -2.31 -2.53 17.65
N ASN A 137 -2.15 -2.44 16.32
CA ASN A 137 -0.88 -2.74 15.66
C ASN A 137 -0.40 -1.63 14.70
N VAL A 138 -1.19 -0.59 14.49
CA VAL A 138 -0.88 0.47 13.51
C VAL A 138 0.28 1.37 13.95
N GLN A 139 0.44 1.62 15.25
CA GLN A 139 1.38 2.62 15.76
C GLN A 139 2.85 2.33 15.40
N PRO A 140 3.38 1.09 15.56
CA PRO A 140 4.77 0.81 15.17
C PRO A 140 5.05 1.04 13.69
N VAL A 141 4.07 0.75 12.82
CA VAL A 141 4.20 0.98 11.37
C VAL A 141 4.08 2.47 11.05
N ALA A 142 3.13 3.18 11.67
CA ALA A 142 2.97 4.62 11.52
C ALA A 142 4.20 5.42 11.99
N ALA A 143 4.96 4.91 12.96
CA ALA A 143 6.19 5.53 13.45
C ALA A 143 7.37 5.45 12.47
N ILE A 144 7.30 4.61 11.41
CA ILE A 144 8.35 4.51 10.39
C ILE A 144 8.34 5.80 9.55
N ALA A 145 9.44 6.56 9.63
CA ALA A 145 9.51 7.93 9.07
C ALA A 145 9.31 7.98 7.55
N GLU A 146 9.74 6.97 6.84
CA GLU A 146 9.66 6.84 5.38
C GLU A 146 8.24 6.62 4.86
N ILE A 147 7.35 6.03 5.67
CA ILE A 147 5.96 5.75 5.29
C ILE A 147 5.15 7.04 5.35
N VAL A 148 4.57 7.44 4.24
CA VAL A 148 3.79 8.68 4.11
C VAL A 148 2.27 8.44 4.05
N GLU A 149 1.85 7.19 3.81
CA GLU A 149 0.45 6.82 3.67
C GLU A 149 0.19 5.42 4.23
N LEU A 150 -0.95 5.25 4.92
CA LEU A 150 -1.43 3.94 5.39
C LEU A 150 -2.82 3.67 4.83
N ASN A 151 -2.98 2.51 4.18
CA ASN A 151 -4.24 2.06 3.60
C ASN A 151 -4.91 1.04 4.54
N ILE A 152 -5.97 1.48 5.24
CA ILE A 152 -6.63 0.70 6.30
C ILE A 152 -8.13 0.71 6.06
N GLY A 153 -8.68 -0.40 5.57
CA GLY A 153 -10.11 -0.56 5.31
C GLY A 153 -10.83 -1.37 6.41
N HIS A 154 -10.49 -2.64 6.52
CA HIS A 154 -11.18 -3.64 7.35
C HIS A 154 -11.44 -3.19 8.79
N ALA A 155 -10.39 -2.77 9.49
CA ALA A 155 -10.49 -2.39 10.89
C ALA A 155 -11.36 -1.13 11.09
N ILE A 156 -11.23 -0.14 10.19
CA ILE A 156 -12.03 1.09 10.25
C ILE A 156 -13.50 0.79 9.98
N VAL A 157 -13.80 -0.02 8.95
CA VAL A 157 -15.19 -0.38 8.62
C VAL A 157 -15.82 -1.21 9.74
N ALA A 158 -15.10 -2.20 10.29
CA ALA A 158 -15.57 -3.01 11.41
C ALA A 158 -15.89 -2.14 12.64
N ARG A 159 -15.02 -1.21 13.00
CA ARG A 159 -15.24 -0.26 14.10
C ARG A 159 -16.43 0.66 13.80
N ALA A 160 -16.55 1.11 12.56
CA ALA A 160 -17.61 2.03 12.14
C ALA A 160 -19.02 1.46 12.27
N VAL A 161 -19.19 0.14 12.23
CA VAL A 161 -20.47 -0.55 12.46
C VAL A 161 -21.02 -0.27 13.88
N ILE A 162 -20.12 -0.11 14.85
CA ILE A 162 -20.46 0.15 16.26
C ILE A 162 -20.48 1.65 16.56
N ASP A 163 -19.39 2.36 16.18
CA ASP A 163 -19.10 3.71 16.66
C ASP A 163 -19.40 4.80 15.61
N GLY A 164 -19.75 4.40 14.38
CA GLY A 164 -19.91 5.29 13.25
C GLY A 164 -18.59 5.65 12.57
N LEU A 165 -18.63 5.86 11.23
CA LEU A 165 -17.45 6.02 10.38
C LEU A 165 -16.57 7.21 10.82
N ALA A 166 -17.18 8.34 11.15
CA ALA A 166 -16.44 9.55 11.54
C ALA A 166 -15.62 9.35 12.82
N ALA A 167 -16.15 8.61 13.81
CA ALA A 167 -15.44 8.30 15.04
C ALA A 167 -14.31 7.29 14.78
N ALA A 168 -14.58 6.23 14.05
CA ALA A 168 -13.62 5.20 13.69
C ALA A 168 -12.39 5.78 12.94
N VAL A 169 -12.62 6.63 11.94
CA VAL A 169 -11.55 7.31 11.19
C VAL A 169 -10.75 8.25 12.09
N ARG A 170 -11.43 9.03 12.94
CA ARG A 170 -10.78 9.99 13.84
C ARG A 170 -9.85 9.29 14.83
N GLU A 171 -10.29 8.19 15.43
CA GLU A 171 -9.49 7.37 16.35
C GLU A 171 -8.26 6.81 15.65
N MET A 172 -8.42 6.20 14.47
CA MET A 172 -7.29 5.68 13.70
C MET A 172 -6.27 6.77 13.37
N LYS A 173 -6.72 7.94 12.89
CA LYS A 173 -5.84 9.08 12.62
C LYS A 173 -5.13 9.58 13.88
N SER A 174 -5.80 9.60 15.03
CA SER A 174 -5.19 9.99 16.30
C SER A 174 -4.03 9.07 16.68
N LEU A 175 -4.22 7.73 16.57
CA LEU A 175 -3.16 6.75 16.84
C LEU A 175 -1.95 6.92 15.90
N MET A 176 -2.20 7.12 14.61
CA MET A 176 -1.15 7.34 13.62
C MET A 176 -0.36 8.63 13.91
N THR A 177 -1.06 9.71 14.24
CA THR A 177 -0.44 11.01 14.55
C THR A 177 0.37 10.95 15.85
N ALA A 178 -0.18 10.32 16.90
CA ALA A 178 0.54 10.12 18.17
C ALA A 178 1.85 9.34 17.96
N ALA A 179 1.80 8.26 17.19
CA ALA A 179 2.99 7.46 16.86
C ALA A 179 4.06 8.28 16.11
N ARG A 180 3.64 9.16 15.21
CA ARG A 180 4.52 10.05 14.42
C ARG A 180 5.26 11.06 15.28
N HIS A 181 4.61 11.57 16.31
CA HIS A 181 5.18 12.57 17.23
C HIS A 181 5.89 11.94 18.43
N GLY A 182 6.02 10.62 18.50
CA GLY A 182 6.63 9.91 19.63
C GLY A 182 5.80 10.05 20.93
N LEU A 183 4.52 10.38 20.82
CA LEU A 183 3.61 10.46 21.95
C LEU A 183 3.11 9.04 22.25
N ALA A 184 3.58 8.44 23.34
CA ALA A 184 3.02 7.19 23.84
C ALA A 184 1.56 7.42 24.27
N THR A 185 0.65 6.63 23.74
CA THR A 185 -0.75 6.57 24.20
C THR A 185 -0.95 5.43 25.18
#